data_3409aefad26c22dae2c6819fd473bb74
#
_entry.id   3409aefad26c22dae2c6819fd473bb74
#
_cell.length_a   1.000
_cell.length_b   1.000
_cell.length_c   1.000
_cell.angle_alpha   90.00
_cell.angle_beta   90.00
_cell.angle_gamma   90.00
#
_symmetry.space_group_name_H-M   'P 1'
#
loop_
_entity.id
_entity.type
_entity.pdbx_description
1 polymer ?
#
loop_
_entity_poly.entity_id
_entity_poly.type
_entity_poly.pdbx_seq_one_letter_code
_entity_poly.pdbx_strand_id
1 'polypeptide(L)'
;AGDKPAPAAEKKQKGLPVKIISNDIPALDTAELEAVDLPEGAVLNGADMPKPSDYLSARQKNGVPLGADDIYRETWLWLKQRNCENLVNKRLIEAYAQAYARYIQCEEAISTYGLLGKHPTTGGVIASPFVQMTQQFQKNANLIWYEIYGIVKENCTEPVGDDLNDAMERLLRSRKG
;
A
#
# COMPACT_ATOMS: atom_id res chain seq x y z
N ALA A 1 -27.74 7.36 2.75
CA ALA A 1 -26.32 7.02 2.99
C ALA A 1 -26.29 5.90 4.02
N GLY A 2 -25.92 4.68 3.59
CA GLY A 2 -25.80 3.54 4.51
C GLY A 2 -24.59 3.71 5.42
N ASP A 3 -24.75 3.37 6.69
CA ASP A 3 -23.66 3.36 7.65
C ASP A 3 -22.58 2.38 7.20
N LYS A 4 -21.31 2.82 7.27
CA LYS A 4 -20.17 1.94 6.98
C LYS A 4 -20.13 0.81 8.02
N PRO A 5 -19.86 -0.43 7.61
CA PRO A 5 -19.80 -1.55 8.54
C PRO A 5 -18.73 -1.30 9.61
N ALA A 6 -19.04 -1.64 10.86
CA ALA A 6 -18.11 -1.49 11.96
C ALA A 6 -16.88 -2.41 11.78
N PRO A 7 -15.68 -1.98 12.21
CA PRO A 7 -14.47 -2.79 12.17
C PRO A 7 -14.61 -4.13 12.89
N ALA A 8 -13.88 -5.15 12.42
CA ALA A 8 -13.91 -6.48 13.04
C ALA A 8 -13.50 -6.46 14.51
N ALA A 9 -12.49 -5.65 14.87
CA ALA A 9 -12.04 -5.46 16.25
C ALA A 9 -13.16 -4.90 17.16
N GLU A 10 -13.91 -3.92 16.68
CA GLU A 10 -15.03 -3.32 17.43
C GLU A 10 -16.18 -4.30 17.58
N LYS A 11 -16.51 -5.06 16.53
CA LYS A 11 -17.52 -6.13 16.59
C LYS A 11 -17.15 -7.20 17.62
N LYS A 12 -15.88 -7.61 17.66
CA LYS A 12 -15.37 -8.58 18.63
C LYS A 12 -15.49 -8.07 20.06
N GLN A 13 -15.17 -6.80 20.33
CA GLN A 13 -15.32 -6.18 21.66
C GLN A 13 -16.80 -6.13 22.11
N LYS A 14 -17.73 -5.92 21.17
CA LYS A 14 -19.17 -5.87 21.43
C LYS A 14 -19.84 -7.26 21.43
N GLY A 15 -19.08 -8.35 21.32
CA GLY A 15 -19.62 -9.72 21.27
C GLY A 15 -20.48 -10.01 20.04
N LEU A 16 -20.39 -9.19 18.99
CA LEU A 16 -21.14 -9.38 17.76
C LEU A 16 -20.44 -10.41 16.85
N PRO A 17 -21.20 -11.16 16.04
CA PRO A 17 -20.62 -12.13 15.11
C PRO A 17 -19.70 -11.43 14.11
N VAL A 18 -18.45 -11.87 14.07
CA VAL A 18 -17.45 -11.36 13.14
C VAL A 18 -17.23 -12.41 12.06
N LYS A 19 -17.52 -12.07 10.80
CA LYS A 19 -17.20 -12.89 9.66
C LYS A 19 -15.80 -12.47 9.17
N ILE A 20 -14.78 -13.20 9.59
CA ILE A 20 -13.40 -12.99 9.18
C ILE A 20 -13.12 -13.95 8.02
N ILE A 21 -12.51 -13.43 6.96
CA ILE A 21 -11.96 -14.27 5.91
C ILE A 21 -10.65 -14.81 6.47
N SER A 22 -10.60 -16.13 6.70
CA SER A 22 -9.37 -16.77 7.18
C SER A 22 -8.29 -16.68 6.12
N ASN A 23 -7.12 -16.25 6.54
CA ASN A 23 -5.91 -16.29 5.73
C ASN A 23 -5.19 -17.64 5.89
N ASP A 24 -5.73 -18.51 6.75
CA ASP A 24 -5.15 -19.82 6.98
C ASP A 24 -5.28 -20.68 5.73
N ILE A 25 -4.16 -21.04 5.19
CA ILE A 25 -4.10 -22.18 4.24
C ILE A 25 -4.60 -23.37 5.04
N PRO A 26 -5.62 -24.13 4.55
CA PRO A 26 -6.08 -25.31 5.26
C PRO A 26 -4.85 -26.15 5.60
N ALA A 27 -4.67 -26.46 6.88
CA ALA A 27 -3.58 -27.31 7.33
C ALA A 27 -3.69 -28.61 6.53
N LEU A 28 -2.76 -28.81 5.61
CA LEU A 28 -2.58 -30.09 4.94
C LEU A 28 -2.39 -31.12 6.04
N ASP A 29 -3.16 -32.21 5.96
CA ASP A 29 -3.07 -33.29 6.93
C ASP A 29 -1.60 -33.74 7.01
N THR A 30 -0.99 -33.60 8.18
CA THR A 30 0.44 -33.90 8.37
C THR A 30 0.78 -35.33 7.98
N ALA A 31 -0.21 -36.24 7.97
CA ALA A 31 -0.06 -37.59 7.50
C ALA A 31 0.18 -37.75 5.97
N GLU A 32 -0.31 -36.77 5.18
CA GLU A 32 -0.02 -36.74 3.73
C GLU A 32 1.34 -36.09 3.40
N LEU A 33 1.88 -35.25 4.32
CA LEU A 33 3.19 -34.63 4.13
C LEU A 33 4.36 -35.56 4.40
N GLU A 34 4.19 -36.64 5.19
CA GLU A 34 5.22 -37.65 5.44
C GLU A 34 5.54 -38.50 4.20
N ALA A 35 4.67 -38.46 3.19
CA ALA A 35 4.86 -39.22 1.94
C ALA A 35 5.57 -38.38 0.84
N VAL A 36 5.84 -37.11 1.06
CA VAL A 36 6.52 -36.24 0.08
C VAL A 36 7.95 -36.04 0.53
N ASP A 37 8.88 -36.61 -0.21
CA ASP A 37 10.32 -36.43 -0.03
C ASP A 37 10.67 -34.99 -0.40
N LEU A 38 10.59 -34.08 0.60
CA LEU A 38 10.94 -32.66 0.43
C LEU A 38 12.47 -32.54 0.42
N PRO A 39 13.07 -31.86 -0.56
CA PRO A 39 14.50 -31.64 -0.57
C PRO A 39 14.92 -30.94 0.72
N GLU A 40 16.00 -31.44 1.34
CA GLU A 40 16.59 -30.84 2.55
C GLU A 40 16.81 -29.34 2.35
N GLY A 41 16.14 -28.52 3.14
CA GLY A 41 16.23 -27.05 3.06
C GLY A 41 14.98 -26.34 2.49
N ALA A 42 13.93 -27.06 2.09
CA ALA A 42 12.64 -26.45 1.77
C ALA A 42 11.96 -25.98 3.07
N VAL A 43 12.36 -24.82 3.55
CA VAL A 43 11.60 -24.11 4.57
C VAL A 43 10.32 -23.62 3.91
N LEU A 44 9.17 -24.20 4.28
CA LEU A 44 7.85 -23.65 3.98
C LEU A 44 7.73 -22.30 4.72
N ASN A 45 8.42 -21.30 4.24
CA ASN A 45 8.16 -19.93 4.63
C ASN A 45 6.77 -19.60 4.11
N GLY A 46 5.91 -19.13 5.00
CA GLY A 46 4.55 -18.70 4.64
C GLY A 46 4.54 -17.87 3.36
N ALA A 47 3.40 -17.77 2.70
CA ALA A 47 3.23 -17.26 1.34
C ALA A 47 4.33 -16.30 0.89
N ASP A 48 5.16 -16.74 -0.06
CA ASP A 48 6.22 -15.91 -0.61
C ASP A 48 5.61 -14.69 -1.29
N MET A 49 6.24 -13.56 -1.13
CA MET A 49 5.81 -12.33 -1.77
C MET A 49 5.71 -12.54 -3.29
N PRO A 50 4.54 -12.33 -3.91
CA PRO A 50 4.42 -12.44 -5.35
C PRO A 50 5.38 -11.46 -6.03
N LYS A 51 6.14 -11.95 -7.02
CA LYS A 51 7.06 -11.08 -7.76
C LYS A 51 6.30 -9.87 -8.32
N PRO A 52 6.72 -8.63 -8.04
CA PRO A 52 6.13 -7.44 -8.63
C PRO A 52 6.29 -7.46 -10.16
N SER A 53 5.37 -6.83 -10.87
CA SER A 53 5.45 -6.71 -12.32
C SER A 53 6.61 -5.82 -12.74
N ASP A 54 7.26 -6.13 -13.86
CA ASP A 54 8.51 -5.50 -14.29
C ASP A 54 8.38 -3.98 -14.53
N TYR A 55 7.17 -3.49 -14.81
CA TYR A 55 6.94 -2.05 -15.01
C TYR A 55 7.12 -1.22 -13.72
N LEU A 56 7.03 -1.83 -12.52
CA LEU A 56 7.26 -1.14 -11.25
C LEU A 56 8.74 -0.76 -11.05
N SER A 57 9.65 -1.57 -11.58
CA SER A 57 11.10 -1.34 -11.55
C SER A 57 11.62 -0.59 -12.78
N ALA A 58 10.72 -0.07 -13.64
CA ALA A 58 11.10 0.62 -14.85
C ALA A 58 11.93 1.86 -14.56
N ARG A 59 12.99 2.05 -15.35
CA ARG A 59 13.84 3.24 -15.25
C ARG A 59 13.15 4.44 -15.90
N GLN A 60 13.27 5.58 -15.28
CA GLN A 60 12.83 6.85 -15.80
C GLN A 60 13.75 7.31 -16.95
N LYS A 61 13.35 8.36 -17.67
CA LYS A 61 14.15 8.95 -18.76
C LYS A 61 15.58 9.37 -18.32
N ASN A 62 15.73 9.77 -17.06
CA ASN A 62 17.02 10.13 -16.46
C ASN A 62 17.85 8.91 -15.99
N GLY A 63 17.36 7.68 -16.20
CA GLY A 63 18.02 6.44 -15.81
C GLY A 63 17.80 6.03 -14.35
N VAL A 64 17.19 6.87 -13.52
CA VAL A 64 16.87 6.57 -12.12
C VAL A 64 15.65 5.64 -12.05
N PRO A 65 15.66 4.61 -11.17
CA PRO A 65 14.48 3.79 -10.94
C PRO A 65 13.32 4.64 -10.41
N LEU A 66 12.09 4.26 -10.74
CA LEU A 66 10.90 4.93 -10.22
C LEU A 66 10.68 4.63 -8.72
N GLY A 67 11.18 3.48 -8.24
CA GLY A 67 11.02 3.05 -6.83
C GLY A 67 9.63 2.50 -6.48
N ALA A 68 8.81 2.20 -7.47
CA ALA A 68 7.47 1.65 -7.20
C ALA A 68 7.53 0.21 -6.68
N ASP A 69 8.56 -0.55 -7.04
CA ASP A 69 8.79 -1.90 -6.53
C ASP A 69 9.14 -1.92 -5.04
N ASP A 70 9.83 -0.93 -4.53
CA ASP A 70 10.09 -0.78 -3.09
C ASP A 70 8.80 -0.51 -2.32
N ILE A 71 7.97 0.42 -2.80
CA ILE A 71 6.66 0.72 -2.21
C ILE A 71 5.75 -0.54 -2.23
N TYR A 72 5.80 -1.32 -3.31
CA TYR A 72 5.08 -2.58 -3.41
C TYR A 72 5.52 -3.55 -2.29
N ARG A 73 6.83 -3.73 -2.10
CA ARG A 73 7.39 -4.61 -1.07
C ARG A 73 7.01 -4.16 0.34
N GLU A 74 7.13 -2.87 0.63
CA GLU A 74 6.74 -2.29 1.91
C GLU A 74 5.26 -2.52 2.20
N THR A 75 4.39 -2.27 1.22
CA THR A 75 2.95 -2.47 1.36
C THR A 75 2.62 -3.95 1.59
N TRP A 76 3.26 -4.85 0.85
CA TRP A 76 3.06 -6.29 1.02
C TRP A 76 3.53 -6.78 2.40
N LEU A 77 4.68 -6.33 2.87
CA LEU A 77 5.19 -6.63 4.21
C LEU A 77 4.26 -6.11 5.31
N TRP A 78 3.71 -4.91 5.12
CA TRP A 78 2.71 -4.34 6.04
C TRP A 78 1.44 -5.21 6.10
N LEU A 79 0.98 -5.74 4.97
CA LEU A 79 -0.14 -6.68 4.91
C LEU A 79 0.20 -8.02 5.57
N LYS A 80 1.40 -8.55 5.34
CA LYS A 80 1.87 -9.81 5.92
C LYS A 80 1.93 -9.75 7.45
N GLN A 81 2.42 -8.65 8.01
CA GLN A 81 2.45 -8.44 9.46
C GLN A 81 1.04 -8.50 10.10
N ARG A 82 0.01 -8.32 9.31
CA ARG A 82 -1.41 -8.33 9.72
C ARG A 82 -2.17 -9.55 9.25
N ASN A 83 -1.47 -10.52 8.68
CA ASN A 83 -2.05 -11.73 8.08
C ASN A 83 -3.16 -11.42 7.05
N CYS A 84 -2.96 -10.37 6.25
CA CYS A 84 -3.91 -9.91 5.24
C CYS A 84 -3.35 -9.94 3.81
N GLU A 85 -2.13 -10.46 3.60
CA GLU A 85 -1.44 -10.47 2.31
C GLU A 85 -2.20 -11.24 1.22
N ASN A 86 -2.94 -12.28 1.60
CA ASN A 86 -3.73 -13.09 0.65
C ASN A 86 -5.13 -12.50 0.39
N LEU A 87 -5.56 -11.51 1.17
CA LEU A 87 -6.87 -10.88 1.05
C LEU A 87 -6.87 -9.73 0.05
N VAL A 88 -5.72 -9.16 -0.23
CA VAL A 88 -5.55 -8.03 -1.13
C VAL A 88 -4.99 -8.52 -2.47
N ASN A 89 -5.66 -8.16 -3.56
CA ASN A 89 -5.21 -8.53 -4.89
C ASN A 89 -3.86 -7.86 -5.19
N LYS A 90 -2.90 -8.63 -5.71
CA LYS A 90 -1.59 -8.14 -6.14
C LYS A 90 -1.67 -6.89 -7.01
N ARG A 91 -2.62 -6.84 -7.97
CA ARG A 91 -2.79 -5.70 -8.87
C ARG A 91 -3.20 -4.42 -8.15
N LEU A 92 -3.93 -4.55 -7.04
CA LEU A 92 -4.31 -3.39 -6.24
C LEU A 92 -3.08 -2.79 -5.55
N ILE A 93 -2.20 -3.64 -5.01
CA ILE A 93 -0.93 -3.21 -4.40
C ILE A 93 -0.03 -2.57 -5.45
N GLU A 94 0.06 -3.16 -6.65
CA GLU A 94 0.84 -2.61 -7.76
C GLU A 94 0.32 -1.24 -8.21
N ALA A 95 -1.00 -1.09 -8.33
CA ALA A 95 -1.62 0.17 -8.71
C ALA A 95 -1.37 1.28 -7.66
N TYR A 96 -1.45 0.93 -6.38
CA TYR A 96 -1.09 1.83 -5.28
C TYR A 96 0.37 2.26 -5.38
N ALA A 97 1.28 1.28 -5.47
CA ALA A 97 2.72 1.52 -5.52
C ALA A 97 3.11 2.43 -6.70
N GLN A 98 2.53 2.17 -7.88
CA GLN A 98 2.76 2.98 -9.07
C GLN A 98 2.24 4.41 -8.92
N ALA A 99 1.02 4.57 -8.40
CA ALA A 99 0.43 5.90 -8.19
C ALA A 99 1.23 6.72 -7.18
N TYR A 100 1.65 6.10 -6.08
CA TYR A 100 2.41 6.76 -5.04
C TYR A 100 3.84 7.13 -5.51
N ALA A 101 4.51 6.25 -6.25
CA ALA A 101 5.81 6.54 -6.82
C ALA A 101 5.75 7.70 -7.83
N ARG A 102 4.69 7.78 -8.66
CA ARG A 102 4.46 8.91 -9.55
C ARG A 102 4.14 10.21 -8.81
N TYR A 103 3.43 10.13 -7.70
CA TYR A 103 3.24 11.28 -6.82
C TYR A 103 4.58 11.83 -6.34
N ILE A 104 5.48 10.98 -5.80
CA ILE A 104 6.81 11.38 -5.35
C ILE A 104 7.61 12.00 -6.50
N GLN A 105 7.61 11.39 -7.68
CA GLN A 105 8.28 11.92 -8.86
C GLN A 105 7.80 13.33 -9.24
N CYS A 106 6.50 13.59 -9.13
CA CYS A 106 5.94 14.91 -9.42
C CYS A 106 6.34 15.95 -8.36
N GLU A 107 6.41 15.56 -7.07
CA GLU A 107 6.89 16.42 -5.98
C GLU A 107 8.38 16.79 -6.17
N GLU A 108 9.21 15.84 -6.58
CA GLU A 108 10.61 16.09 -6.95
C GLU A 108 10.73 17.05 -8.13
N ALA A 109 9.87 16.88 -9.15
CA ALA A 109 9.82 17.78 -10.30
C ALA A 109 9.38 19.19 -9.89
N ILE A 110 8.39 19.34 -9.00
CA ILE A 110 7.98 20.63 -8.47
C ILE A 110 9.12 21.27 -7.67
N SER A 111 9.83 20.50 -6.86
CA SER A 111 10.98 20.98 -6.10
C SER A 111 12.12 21.45 -7.01
N THR A 112 12.29 20.81 -8.16
CA THR A 112 13.36 21.14 -9.12
C THR A 112 12.97 22.32 -10.05
N TYR A 113 11.75 22.32 -10.57
CA TYR A 113 11.32 23.26 -11.62
C TYR A 113 10.40 24.36 -11.11
N GLY A 114 9.90 24.25 -9.86
CA GLY A 114 9.03 25.23 -9.23
C GLY A 114 7.54 25.02 -9.52
N LEU A 115 6.72 25.70 -8.75
CA LEU A 115 5.25 25.67 -8.84
C LEU A 115 4.71 26.46 -10.04
N LEU A 116 5.48 27.42 -10.54
CA LEU A 116 5.09 28.31 -11.61
C LEU A 116 5.97 28.08 -12.84
N GLY A 117 5.35 28.11 -13.99
CA GLY A 117 6.02 28.06 -15.29
C GLY A 117 5.65 29.27 -16.16
N LYS A 118 6.26 29.36 -17.33
CA LYS A 118 5.91 30.35 -18.35
C LYS A 118 5.09 29.71 -19.46
N HIS A 119 4.00 30.36 -19.86
CA HIS A 119 3.23 29.92 -21.01
C HIS A 119 4.08 30.03 -22.28
N PRO A 120 4.19 28.98 -23.11
CA PRO A 120 5.12 28.94 -24.23
C PRO A 120 4.84 30.00 -25.32
N THR A 121 3.58 30.43 -25.47
CA THR A 121 3.17 31.38 -26.51
C THR A 121 3.06 32.81 -25.96
N THR A 122 2.48 32.99 -24.75
CA THR A 122 2.19 34.33 -24.22
C THR A 122 3.26 34.84 -23.24
N GLY A 123 4.14 33.94 -22.78
CA GLY A 123 5.15 34.28 -21.75
C GLY A 123 4.57 34.55 -20.37
N GLY A 124 3.22 34.50 -20.22
CA GLY A 124 2.54 34.73 -18.95
C GLY A 124 2.84 33.64 -17.93
N VAL A 125 2.73 33.99 -16.64
CA VAL A 125 2.91 33.02 -15.56
C VAL A 125 1.73 32.07 -15.49
N ILE A 126 2.01 30.77 -15.45
CA ILE A 126 1.01 29.71 -15.33
C ILE A 126 1.44 28.73 -14.23
N ALA A 127 0.48 27.98 -13.69
CA ALA A 127 0.81 26.88 -12.79
C ALA A 127 1.61 25.80 -13.55
N SER A 128 2.61 25.24 -12.89
CA SER A 128 3.36 24.10 -13.45
C SER A 128 2.42 22.92 -13.71
N PRO A 129 2.52 22.23 -14.84
CA PRO A 129 1.74 21.01 -15.11
C PRO A 129 1.89 19.94 -14.03
N PHE A 130 3.05 19.89 -13.37
CA PHE A 130 3.34 18.95 -12.31
C PHE A 130 2.41 19.11 -11.11
N VAL A 131 1.94 20.33 -10.79
CA VAL A 131 1.01 20.60 -9.69
C VAL A 131 -0.30 19.82 -9.86
N GLN A 132 -0.88 19.85 -11.05
CA GLN A 132 -2.10 19.12 -11.34
C GLN A 132 -1.87 17.59 -11.35
N MET A 133 -0.76 17.15 -11.91
CA MET A 133 -0.38 15.73 -11.95
C MET A 133 -0.17 15.18 -10.53
N THR A 134 0.50 15.91 -9.67
CA THR A 134 0.70 15.56 -8.25
C THR A 134 -0.63 15.32 -7.55
N GLN A 135 -1.57 16.24 -7.69
CA GLN A 135 -2.89 16.12 -7.06
C GLN A 135 -3.65 14.89 -7.56
N GLN A 136 -3.56 14.59 -8.87
CA GLN A 136 -4.21 13.40 -9.44
C GLN A 136 -3.59 12.10 -8.93
N PHE A 137 -2.27 12.00 -8.91
CA PHE A 137 -1.59 10.79 -8.42
C PHE A 137 -1.80 10.60 -6.93
N GLN A 138 -1.73 11.66 -6.13
CA GLN A 138 -2.03 11.60 -4.69
C GLN A 138 -3.47 11.14 -4.43
N LYS A 139 -4.43 11.71 -5.15
CA LYS A 139 -5.85 11.31 -5.02
C LYS A 139 -6.03 9.82 -5.37
N ASN A 140 -5.44 9.36 -6.47
CA ASN A 140 -5.53 7.96 -6.88
C ASN A 140 -4.86 7.04 -5.87
N ALA A 141 -3.67 7.37 -5.39
CA ALA A 141 -2.98 6.60 -4.37
C ALA A 141 -3.82 6.49 -3.09
N ASN A 142 -4.40 7.60 -2.63
CA ASN A 142 -5.25 7.63 -1.44
C ASN A 142 -6.52 6.77 -1.62
N LEU A 143 -7.18 6.83 -2.78
CA LEU A 143 -8.37 6.01 -3.04
C LEU A 143 -8.04 4.52 -2.95
N ILE A 144 -6.96 4.08 -3.61
CA ILE A 144 -6.53 2.69 -3.59
C ILE A 144 -6.09 2.27 -2.17
N TRP A 145 -5.38 3.15 -1.47
CA TRP A 145 -4.99 2.90 -0.09
C TRP A 145 -6.20 2.69 0.82
N TYR A 146 -7.25 3.50 0.69
CA TYR A 146 -8.47 3.33 1.46
C TYR A 146 -9.18 2.00 1.17
N GLU A 147 -9.12 1.50 -0.06
CA GLU A 147 -9.64 0.17 -0.39
C GLU A 147 -8.81 -0.93 0.30
N ILE A 148 -7.48 -0.88 0.20
CA ILE A 148 -6.57 -1.81 0.88
C ILE A 148 -6.79 -1.77 2.41
N TYR A 149 -6.79 -0.58 2.98
CA TYR A 149 -6.98 -0.37 4.42
C TYR A 149 -8.36 -0.84 4.88
N GLY A 150 -9.39 -0.65 4.07
CA GLY A 150 -10.75 -1.16 4.34
C GLY A 150 -10.78 -2.67 4.49
N ILE A 151 -10.13 -3.41 3.58
CA ILE A 151 -10.02 -4.87 3.65
C ILE A 151 -9.32 -5.29 4.94
N VAL A 152 -8.20 -4.66 5.28
CA VAL A 152 -7.45 -4.96 6.51
C VAL A 152 -8.29 -4.66 7.75
N LYS A 153 -8.95 -3.51 7.79
CA LYS A 153 -9.77 -3.07 8.92
C LYS A 153 -10.95 -4.01 9.18
N GLU A 154 -11.53 -4.57 8.13
CA GLU A 154 -12.66 -5.50 8.25
C GLU A 154 -12.23 -6.92 8.68
N ASN A 155 -11.03 -7.33 8.36
CA ASN A 155 -10.56 -8.70 8.57
C ASN A 155 -9.53 -8.84 9.71
N CYS A 156 -8.81 -7.79 10.06
CA CYS A 156 -7.86 -7.82 11.17
C CYS A 156 -8.62 -7.79 12.53
N THR A 157 -8.34 -8.78 13.37
CA THR A 157 -8.95 -8.88 14.72
C THR A 157 -8.22 -8.09 15.77
N GLU A 158 -6.97 -7.73 15.52
CA GLU A 158 -6.20 -6.84 16.36
C GLU A 158 -6.45 -5.40 15.93
N PRO A 159 -6.42 -4.43 16.86
CA PRO A 159 -6.49 -3.04 16.49
C PRO A 159 -5.33 -2.78 15.52
N VAL A 160 -5.65 -2.39 14.31
CA VAL A 160 -4.65 -1.91 13.36
C VAL A 160 -4.06 -0.68 14.04
N GLY A 161 -2.90 -0.84 14.63
CA GLY A 161 -2.22 0.26 15.31
C GLY A 161 -2.15 1.43 14.34
N ASP A 162 -2.51 2.58 14.81
CA ASP A 162 -2.49 3.85 14.07
C ASP A 162 -1.05 4.30 13.77
N ASP A 163 -0.19 3.38 13.27
CA ASP A 163 1.20 3.70 12.97
C ASP A 163 1.33 4.88 12.00
N LEU A 164 0.34 5.07 11.13
CA LEU A 164 0.25 6.25 10.27
C LEU A 164 -0.23 7.49 11.04
N ASN A 165 -1.20 7.35 11.95
CA ASN A 165 -1.61 8.45 12.82
C ASN A 165 -0.52 8.76 13.84
N ASP A 166 0.20 7.76 14.35
CA ASP A 166 1.29 7.95 15.29
C ASP A 166 2.46 8.75 14.66
N ALA A 167 2.80 8.48 13.40
CA ALA A 167 3.78 9.27 12.66
C ALA A 167 3.29 10.71 12.41
N MET A 168 2.01 10.86 12.04
CA MET A 168 1.40 12.18 11.84
C MET A 168 1.22 12.92 13.16
N GLU A 169 0.81 12.26 14.23
CA GLU A 169 0.73 12.84 15.58
C GLU A 169 2.11 13.23 16.12
N ARG A 170 3.13 12.41 15.92
CA ARG A 170 4.52 12.75 16.28
C ARG A 170 4.99 14.01 15.57
N LEU A 171 4.69 14.12 14.26
CA LEU A 171 4.99 15.34 13.49
C LEU A 171 4.20 16.54 13.98
N LEU A 172 2.93 16.40 14.33
CA LEU A 172 2.10 17.48 14.87
C LEU A 172 2.52 17.89 16.28
N ARG A 173 2.96 16.94 17.12
CA ARG A 173 3.49 17.22 18.47
C ARG A 173 4.85 17.91 18.42
N SER A 174 5.74 17.50 17.50
CA SER A 174 7.06 18.14 17.33
C SER A 174 6.98 19.59 16.83
N ARG A 175 5.84 19.98 16.24
CA ARG A 175 5.61 21.33 15.71
C ARG A 175 5.05 22.32 16.75
N LYS A 176 4.67 21.84 17.95
CA LYS A 176 4.11 22.63 19.04
C LYS A 176 5.11 22.93 20.18
N GLY A 177 6.39 22.58 19.99
CA GLY A 177 7.48 22.87 20.91
C GLY A 177 8.32 24.07 20.47
#